data_3f76b4832c80126bfa7da2480849b5c2
#
_entry.id   3f76b4832c80126bfa7da2480849b5c2
#
_cell.length_a   1.000
_cell.length_b   1.000
_cell.length_c   1.000
_cell.angle_alpha   90.00
_cell.angle_beta   90.00
_cell.angle_gamma   90.00
#
_symmetry.space_group_name_H-M   'P 1'
#
loop_
_entity.id
_entity.type
_entity.pdbx_description
1 polymer ?
#
loop_
_entity_poly.entity_id
_entity_poly.type
_entity_poly.pdbx_seq_one_letter_code
_entity_poly.pdbx_strand_id
1 'polypeptide(L)'
;MQSTFNYDYNPWDILAMMLLGIALYKLRVITAELSFKTYLIMMLTGYGIGLSVNYYETMLILDNDFSIEAFHKAGRTYAIGRIAVSFGHIGLVMLFCKLNVIGFLKRSLAAVGRMALTNYIMHSVICAIVFTGIGFSLFGQLQRYD
;
A
#
# COMPACT_ATOMS: atom_id res chain seq x y z
N MET A 1 2.39 -26.24 7.03
CA MET A 1 2.74 -25.97 5.63
C MET A 1 2.51 -24.52 5.18
N GLN A 2 1.54 -23.79 5.73
CA GLN A 2 1.28 -22.37 5.42
C GLN A 2 2.34 -21.38 5.99
N SER A 3 2.99 -21.72 7.09
CA SER A 3 3.98 -20.84 7.74
C SER A 3 5.29 -20.70 6.95
N THR A 4 5.75 -21.76 6.30
CA THR A 4 7.02 -21.75 5.56
C THR A 4 6.93 -20.89 4.29
N PHE A 5 5.78 -20.95 3.59
CA PHE A 5 5.56 -20.18 2.37
C PHE A 5 5.54 -18.67 2.60
N ASN A 6 5.02 -18.23 3.75
CA ASN A 6 4.98 -16.82 4.12
C ASN A 6 6.34 -16.25 4.54
N TYR A 7 7.22 -17.06 5.11
CA TYR A 7 8.53 -16.59 5.55
C TYR A 7 9.54 -16.43 4.41
N ASP A 8 9.45 -17.26 3.37
CA ASP A 8 10.43 -17.23 2.27
C ASP A 8 10.18 -16.10 1.27
N TYR A 9 8.93 -15.67 1.07
CA TYR A 9 8.59 -14.63 0.09
C TYR A 9 8.43 -13.24 0.68
N ASN A 10 7.99 -13.11 1.93
CA ASN A 10 7.65 -11.83 2.52
C ASN A 10 8.85 -10.89 2.77
N PRO A 11 10.01 -11.34 3.29
CA PRO A 11 11.16 -10.46 3.49
C PRO A 11 11.76 -9.95 2.17
N TRP A 12 11.80 -10.76 1.14
CA TRP A 12 12.29 -10.37 -0.18
C TRP A 12 11.39 -9.35 -0.86
N ASP A 13 10.09 -9.49 -0.72
CA ASP A 13 9.11 -8.55 -1.24
C ASP A 13 9.23 -7.19 -0.56
N ILE A 14 9.38 -7.17 0.76
CA ILE A 14 9.61 -5.95 1.52
C ILE A 14 10.90 -5.26 1.07
N LEU A 15 12.00 -6.02 0.95
CA LEU A 15 13.28 -5.50 0.50
C LEU A 15 13.18 -4.91 -0.92
N ALA A 16 12.51 -5.61 -1.83
CA ALA A 16 12.30 -5.14 -3.20
C ALA A 16 11.52 -3.82 -3.23
N MET A 17 10.47 -3.69 -2.42
CA MET A 17 9.69 -2.44 -2.32
C MET A 17 10.50 -1.30 -1.70
N MET A 18 11.35 -1.57 -0.72
CA MET A 18 12.25 -0.56 -0.14
C MET A 18 13.27 -0.08 -1.18
N LEU A 19 13.90 -1.00 -1.94
CA LEU A 19 14.82 -0.66 -3.02
C LEU A 19 14.12 0.13 -4.13
N LEU A 20 12.91 -0.24 -4.49
CA LEU A 20 12.08 0.49 -5.44
C LEU A 20 11.83 1.93 -4.96
N GLY A 21 11.48 2.10 -3.68
CA GLY A 21 11.30 3.42 -3.09
C GLY A 21 12.55 4.30 -3.16
N ILE A 22 13.73 3.72 -2.86
CA ILE A 22 15.02 4.41 -2.97
C ILE A 22 15.31 4.77 -4.44
N ALA A 23 15.06 3.87 -5.38
CA ALA A 23 15.23 4.12 -6.81
C ALA A 23 14.35 5.28 -7.29
N LEU A 24 13.06 5.28 -6.92
CA LEU A 24 12.12 6.35 -7.26
C LEU A 24 12.53 7.71 -6.67
N TYR A 25 13.10 7.70 -5.47
CA TYR A 25 13.67 8.91 -4.87
C TYR A 25 14.88 9.42 -5.65
N LYS A 26 15.84 8.55 -5.98
CA LYS A 26 17.03 8.90 -6.78
C LYS A 26 16.67 9.39 -8.19
N LEU A 27 15.64 8.81 -8.80
CA LEU A 27 15.11 9.23 -10.11
C LEU A 27 14.25 10.50 -10.02
N ARG A 28 14.14 11.10 -8.85
CA ARG A 28 13.37 12.33 -8.59
C ARG A 28 11.87 12.21 -8.91
N VAL A 29 11.37 11.00 -8.97
CA VAL A 29 9.94 10.73 -9.21
C VAL A 29 9.09 11.21 -8.04
N ILE A 30 9.57 10.97 -6.79
CA ILE A 30 8.82 11.28 -5.55
C ILE A 30 9.06 12.74 -5.10
N THR A 31 10.00 13.46 -5.69
CA THR A 31 10.31 14.86 -5.35
C THR A 31 9.45 15.89 -6.06
N ALA A 32 8.48 15.46 -6.87
CA ALA A 32 7.60 16.31 -7.69
C ALA A 32 8.34 17.18 -8.73
N GLU A 33 9.55 16.78 -9.12
CA GLU A 33 10.38 17.54 -10.08
C GLU A 33 10.03 17.23 -11.54
N LEU A 34 9.47 16.06 -11.85
CA LEU A 34 9.10 15.67 -13.21
C LEU A 34 7.96 16.54 -13.78
N SER A 35 7.78 16.49 -15.09
CA SER A 35 6.73 17.28 -15.75
C SER A 35 5.31 16.82 -15.32
N PHE A 36 4.35 17.73 -15.40
CA PHE A 36 2.94 17.42 -15.13
C PHE A 36 2.43 16.29 -16.04
N LYS A 37 2.83 16.32 -17.33
CA LYS A 37 2.45 15.28 -18.29
C LYS A 37 2.97 13.90 -17.92
N THR A 38 4.20 13.81 -17.39
CA THR A 38 4.80 12.54 -16.95
C THR A 38 4.00 11.91 -15.81
N TYR A 39 3.62 12.70 -14.80
CA TYR A 39 2.81 12.21 -13.70
C TYR A 39 1.39 11.82 -14.14
N LEU A 40 0.81 12.56 -15.08
CA LEU A 40 -0.49 12.24 -15.65
C LEU A 40 -0.45 10.90 -16.40
N ILE A 41 0.55 10.68 -17.24
CA ILE A 41 0.74 9.42 -17.94
C ILE A 41 0.95 8.28 -16.93
N MET A 42 1.82 8.48 -15.94
CA MET A 42 2.08 7.49 -14.89
C MET A 42 0.81 7.12 -14.11
N MET A 43 -0.04 8.10 -13.81
CA MET A 43 -1.33 7.88 -13.15
C MET A 43 -2.27 7.06 -14.04
N LEU A 44 -2.46 7.49 -15.29
CA LEU A 44 -3.39 6.83 -16.23
C LEU A 44 -2.95 5.41 -16.57
N THR A 45 -1.66 5.20 -16.85
CA THR A 45 -1.12 3.87 -17.15
C THR A 45 -1.14 2.96 -15.92
N GLY A 46 -0.74 3.49 -14.76
CA GLY A 46 -0.73 2.75 -13.51
C GLY A 46 -2.13 2.28 -13.10
N TYR A 47 -3.12 3.15 -13.14
CA TYR A 47 -4.51 2.76 -12.87
C TYR A 47 -5.10 1.92 -14.00
N GLY A 48 -4.84 2.24 -15.26
CA GLY A 48 -5.34 1.47 -16.39
C GLY A 48 -4.91 0.00 -16.32
N ILE A 49 -3.62 -0.25 -16.13
CA ILE A 49 -3.09 -1.62 -15.99
C ILE A 49 -3.52 -2.23 -14.67
N GLY A 50 -3.33 -1.52 -13.56
CA GLY A 50 -3.56 -2.06 -12.23
C GLY A 50 -5.02 -2.41 -11.95
N LEU A 51 -5.97 -1.56 -12.33
CA LEU A 51 -7.40 -1.83 -12.16
C LEU A 51 -7.88 -2.95 -13.09
N SER A 52 -7.36 -3.03 -14.32
CA SER A 52 -7.69 -4.12 -15.23
C SER A 52 -7.24 -5.48 -14.70
N VAL A 53 -6.03 -5.55 -14.14
CA VAL A 53 -5.48 -6.78 -13.53
C VAL A 53 -6.30 -7.15 -12.29
N ASN A 54 -6.54 -6.20 -11.39
CA ASN A 54 -7.32 -6.45 -10.17
C ASN A 54 -8.77 -6.86 -10.49
N TYR A 55 -9.37 -6.27 -11.52
CA TYR A 55 -10.69 -6.68 -11.98
C TYR A 55 -10.69 -8.13 -12.49
N TYR A 56 -9.71 -8.48 -13.32
CA TYR A 56 -9.53 -9.86 -13.79
C TYR A 56 -9.36 -10.85 -12.63
N GLU A 57 -8.52 -10.54 -11.65
CA GLU A 57 -8.30 -11.37 -10.47
C GLU A 57 -9.58 -11.56 -9.64
N THR A 58 -10.32 -10.47 -9.46
CA THR A 58 -11.60 -10.50 -8.74
C THR A 58 -12.62 -11.38 -9.44
N MET A 59 -12.77 -11.22 -10.76
CA MET A 59 -13.69 -12.05 -11.55
C MET A 59 -13.25 -13.52 -11.56
N LEU A 60 -11.96 -13.79 -11.68
CA LEU A 60 -11.42 -15.16 -11.62
C LEU A 60 -11.78 -15.85 -10.30
N ILE A 61 -11.71 -15.15 -9.18
CA ILE A 61 -12.04 -15.70 -7.86
C ILE A 61 -13.55 -15.90 -7.72
N LEU A 62 -14.35 -14.95 -8.18
CA LEU A 62 -15.82 -15.01 -8.12
C LEU A 62 -16.37 -16.14 -9.00
N ASP A 63 -15.91 -16.26 -10.25
CA ASP A 63 -16.37 -17.26 -11.20
C ASP A 63 -15.99 -18.70 -10.79
N ASN A 64 -15.02 -18.87 -9.90
CA ASN A 64 -14.60 -20.18 -9.39
C ASN A 64 -14.99 -20.41 -7.92
N ASP A 65 -16.06 -19.78 -7.44
CA ASP A 65 -16.63 -19.97 -6.10
C ASP A 65 -15.59 -19.93 -4.97
N PHE A 66 -14.63 -18.99 -5.04
CA PHE A 66 -13.55 -18.84 -4.07
C PHE A 66 -12.67 -20.09 -3.89
N SER A 67 -12.49 -20.88 -4.93
CA SER A 67 -11.66 -22.09 -4.88
C SER A 67 -10.19 -21.75 -4.59
N ILE A 68 -9.49 -22.67 -3.90
CA ILE A 68 -8.06 -22.52 -3.59
C ILE A 68 -7.23 -22.38 -4.87
N GLU A 69 -7.63 -23.08 -5.93
CA GLU A 69 -6.95 -23.01 -7.23
C GLU A 69 -7.07 -21.61 -7.88
N ALA A 70 -8.24 -20.97 -7.77
CA ALA A 70 -8.45 -19.62 -8.24
C ALA A 70 -7.56 -18.60 -7.50
N PHE A 71 -7.42 -18.74 -6.18
CA PHE A 71 -6.49 -17.91 -5.40
C PHE A 71 -5.02 -18.09 -5.82
N HIS A 72 -4.60 -19.32 -6.12
CA HIS A 72 -3.24 -19.57 -6.62
C HIS A 72 -3.02 -18.95 -8.02
N LYS A 73 -4.01 -18.99 -8.89
CA LYS A 73 -3.94 -18.37 -10.22
C LYS A 73 -3.91 -16.84 -10.13
N ALA A 74 -4.79 -16.25 -9.32
CA ALA A 74 -4.82 -14.82 -9.07
C ALA A 74 -3.52 -14.32 -8.42
N GLY A 75 -2.94 -15.09 -7.50
CA GLY A 75 -1.68 -14.75 -6.82
C GLY A 75 -0.48 -14.56 -7.77
N ARG A 76 -0.51 -15.12 -8.98
CA ARG A 76 0.57 -14.95 -9.96
C ARG A 76 0.61 -13.54 -10.56
N THR A 77 -0.53 -12.91 -10.74
CA THR A 77 -0.67 -11.56 -11.33
C THR A 77 -0.74 -10.48 -10.27
N TYR A 78 -0.99 -10.84 -9.01
CA TYR A 78 -1.16 -9.93 -7.88
C TYR A 78 -0.01 -8.90 -7.75
N ALA A 79 1.24 -9.31 -7.92
CA ALA A 79 2.38 -8.42 -7.83
C ALA A 79 2.34 -7.33 -8.92
N ILE A 80 1.90 -7.67 -10.13
CA ILE A 80 1.79 -6.74 -11.26
C ILE A 80 0.70 -5.72 -10.98
N GLY A 81 -0.49 -6.17 -10.58
CA GLY A 81 -1.62 -5.30 -10.23
C GLY A 81 -1.26 -4.33 -9.11
N ARG A 82 -0.65 -4.84 -8.02
CA ARG A 82 -0.22 -4.05 -6.86
C ARG A 82 0.81 -2.98 -7.23
N ILE A 83 1.85 -3.33 -7.98
CA ILE A 83 2.89 -2.39 -8.40
C ILE A 83 2.30 -1.33 -9.33
N ALA A 84 1.48 -1.73 -10.31
CA ALA A 84 0.86 -0.80 -11.25
C ALA A 84 -0.05 0.21 -10.53
N VAL A 85 -0.91 -0.23 -9.61
CA VAL A 85 -1.75 0.66 -8.79
C VAL A 85 -0.90 1.58 -7.93
N SER A 86 0.20 1.09 -7.34
CA SER A 86 1.11 1.92 -6.54
C SER A 86 1.73 3.05 -7.38
N PHE A 87 2.16 2.78 -8.60
CA PHE A 87 2.63 3.81 -9.52
C PHE A 87 1.52 4.81 -9.88
N GLY A 88 0.30 4.34 -10.07
CA GLY A 88 -0.88 5.18 -10.28
C GLY A 88 -1.11 6.16 -9.11
N HIS A 89 -1.02 5.67 -7.88
CA HIS A 89 -1.14 6.49 -6.67
C HIS A 89 0.00 7.50 -6.52
N ILE A 90 1.24 7.09 -6.81
CA ILE A 90 2.38 8.01 -6.79
C ILE A 90 2.15 9.14 -7.81
N GLY A 91 1.72 8.80 -9.04
CA GLY A 91 1.38 9.79 -10.06
C GLY A 91 0.30 10.75 -9.60
N LEU A 92 -0.79 10.24 -9.02
CA LEU A 92 -1.89 11.04 -8.48
C LEU A 92 -1.43 11.99 -7.38
N VAL A 93 -0.70 11.50 -6.39
CA VAL A 93 -0.19 12.31 -5.27
C VAL A 93 0.76 13.39 -5.76
N MET A 94 1.66 13.07 -6.71
CA MET A 94 2.59 14.04 -7.26
C MET A 94 1.87 15.12 -8.11
N LEU A 95 0.83 14.75 -8.86
CA LEU A 95 -0.05 15.70 -9.55
C LEU A 95 -0.73 16.63 -8.56
N PHE A 96 -1.30 16.07 -7.49
CA PHE A 96 -1.92 16.85 -6.43
C PHE A 96 -0.92 17.80 -5.76
N CYS A 97 0.32 17.37 -5.56
CA CYS A 97 1.38 18.22 -5.05
C CYS A 97 1.75 19.37 -6.01
N LYS A 98 1.63 19.18 -7.32
CA LYS A 98 1.89 20.22 -8.32
C LYS A 98 0.73 21.20 -8.49
N LEU A 99 -0.47 20.71 -8.44
CA LEU A 99 -1.68 21.53 -8.52
C LEU A 99 -1.87 22.29 -7.19
N ASN A 100 -1.34 23.42 -7.02
CA ASN A 100 -1.35 24.25 -5.80
C ASN A 100 -2.77 24.62 -5.26
N VAL A 101 -3.76 23.75 -5.50
CA VAL A 101 -5.19 24.03 -5.32
C VAL A 101 -5.61 24.05 -3.84
N ILE A 102 -4.92 23.29 -2.95
CA ILE A 102 -5.29 23.19 -1.54
C ILE A 102 -4.05 23.29 -0.65
N GLY A 103 -3.54 24.53 -0.48
CA GLY A 103 -2.33 24.79 0.32
C GLY A 103 -2.46 24.35 1.80
N PHE A 104 -3.68 24.44 2.37
CA PHE A 104 -3.96 23.95 3.73
C PHE A 104 -3.77 22.44 3.84
N LEU A 105 -4.36 21.66 2.95
CA LEU A 105 -4.26 20.20 2.96
C LEU A 105 -2.82 19.71 2.76
N LYS A 106 -2.06 20.37 1.88
CA LYS A 106 -0.62 20.10 1.70
C LYS A 106 0.18 20.29 2.99
N ARG A 107 -0.07 21.39 3.71
CA ARG A 107 0.62 21.64 4.98
C ARG A 107 0.24 20.63 6.04
N SER A 108 -1.04 20.28 6.14
CA SER A 108 -1.53 19.28 7.10
C SER A 108 -0.95 17.91 6.82
N LEU A 109 -0.97 17.46 5.58
CA LEU A 109 -0.36 16.17 5.18
C LEU A 109 1.15 16.15 5.39
N ALA A 110 1.85 17.25 5.10
CA ALA A 110 3.28 17.37 5.36
C ALA A 110 3.61 17.37 6.86
N ALA A 111 2.74 17.93 7.70
CA ALA A 111 2.88 17.87 9.15
C ALA A 111 2.71 16.43 9.67
N VAL A 112 1.66 15.74 9.21
CA VAL A 112 1.44 14.32 9.55
C VAL A 112 2.61 13.45 9.06
N GLY A 113 3.10 13.67 7.83
CA GLY A 113 4.24 12.92 7.29
C GLY A 113 5.52 13.09 8.09
N ARG A 114 5.81 14.29 8.61
CA ARG A 114 6.97 14.52 9.49
C ARG A 114 6.86 13.79 10.83
N MET A 115 5.64 13.54 11.29
CA MET A 115 5.36 12.83 12.53
C MET A 115 5.06 11.34 12.32
N ALA A 116 5.20 10.82 11.10
CA ALA A 116 4.78 9.46 10.74
C ALA A 116 5.43 8.40 11.63
N LEU A 117 6.75 8.50 11.88
CA LEU A 117 7.47 7.56 12.75
C LEU A 117 6.96 7.63 14.19
N THR A 118 6.78 8.84 14.72
CA THR A 118 6.27 9.06 16.08
C THR A 118 4.86 8.50 16.22
N ASN A 119 3.98 8.76 15.24
CA ASN A 119 2.62 8.25 15.22
C ASN A 119 2.61 6.71 15.16
N TYR A 120 3.48 6.10 14.35
CA TYR A 120 3.60 4.65 14.27
C TYR A 120 4.05 4.04 15.60
N ILE A 121 5.08 4.59 16.23
CA ILE A 121 5.58 4.13 17.53
C ILE A 121 4.49 4.31 18.60
N MET A 122 3.87 5.48 18.67
CA MET A 122 2.79 5.76 19.63
C MET A 122 1.61 4.80 19.44
N HIS A 123 1.19 4.55 18.20
CA HIS A 123 0.13 3.58 17.93
C HIS A 123 0.51 2.18 18.40
N SER A 124 1.74 1.72 18.11
CA SER A 124 2.23 0.42 18.55
C SER A 124 2.29 0.30 20.07
N VAL A 125 2.75 1.34 20.77
CA VAL A 125 2.79 1.38 22.23
C VAL A 125 1.40 1.36 22.83
N ILE A 126 0.47 2.16 22.31
CA ILE A 126 -0.92 2.20 22.78
C ILE A 126 -1.57 0.83 22.56
N CYS A 127 -1.43 0.22 21.38
CA CYS A 127 -1.95 -1.11 21.11
C CYS A 127 -1.34 -2.17 22.04
N ALA A 128 -0.05 -2.09 22.29
CA ALA A 128 0.61 -3.00 23.24
C ALA A 128 0.03 -2.86 24.66
N ILE A 129 -0.14 -1.65 25.18
CA ILE A 129 -0.71 -1.41 26.50
C ILE A 129 -2.18 -1.87 26.58
N VAL A 130 -2.97 -1.59 25.54
CA VAL A 130 -4.41 -1.89 25.55
C VAL A 130 -4.67 -3.39 25.40
N PHE A 131 -3.97 -4.07 24.50
CA PHE A 131 -4.29 -5.43 24.11
C PHE A 131 -3.42 -6.50 24.75
N THR A 132 -2.17 -6.19 25.15
CA THR A 132 -1.28 -7.20 25.73
C THR A 132 -1.40 -7.30 27.25
N GLY A 133 -0.86 -8.38 27.82
CA GLY A 133 -0.85 -8.64 29.26
C GLY A 133 -0.05 -7.65 30.12
N ILE A 134 0.65 -6.68 29.49
CA ILE A 134 1.39 -5.62 30.19
C ILE A 134 0.45 -4.50 30.69
N GLY A 135 -0.75 -4.38 30.10
CA GLY A 135 -1.73 -3.35 30.46
C GLY A 135 -3.12 -3.93 30.73
N PHE A 136 -4.10 -3.55 29.93
CA PHE A 136 -5.51 -3.90 30.16
C PHE A 136 -5.90 -5.33 29.71
N SER A 137 -5.02 -6.06 29.03
CA SER A 137 -5.24 -7.45 28.56
C SER A 137 -6.55 -7.68 27.81
N LEU A 138 -6.98 -6.71 27.00
CA LEU A 138 -8.26 -6.78 26.28
C LEU A 138 -8.25 -7.76 25.10
N PHE A 139 -7.11 -8.35 24.78
CA PHE A 139 -7.01 -9.34 23.70
C PHE A 139 -7.82 -10.58 24.03
N GLY A 140 -8.81 -10.90 23.19
CA GLY A 140 -9.70 -12.04 23.40
C GLY A 140 -10.85 -11.84 24.38
N GLN A 141 -10.95 -10.67 25.06
CA GLN A 141 -12.07 -10.37 25.98
C GLN A 141 -13.18 -9.56 25.30
N LEU A 142 -12.90 -8.94 24.16
CA LEU A 142 -13.88 -8.19 23.39
C LEU A 142 -14.76 -9.17 22.61
N GLN A 143 -16.03 -9.27 22.99
CA GLN A 143 -17.00 -10.03 22.22
C GLN A 143 -17.27 -9.35 20.89
N ARG A 144 -17.27 -10.14 19.81
CA ARG A 144 -17.70 -9.66 18.51
C ARG A 144 -19.21 -9.48 18.57
N TYR A 145 -19.68 -8.26 18.39
CA TYR A 145 -21.10 -8.02 18.22
C TYR A 145 -21.51 -8.64 16.89
N ASP A 146 -22.46 -9.57 16.93
CA ASP A 146 -23.13 -10.16 15.78
C ASP A 146 -24.04 -9.13 15.08
#